data_fc14ab069e99b913dcdb29daba98484f
#
_entry.id   fc14ab069e99b913dcdb29daba98484f
#
_cell.length_a   1.000
_cell.length_b   1.000
_cell.length_c   1.000
_cell.angle_alpha   90.00
_cell.angle_beta   90.00
_cell.angle_gamma   90.00
#
_symmetry.space_group_name_H-M   'P 1'
#
loop_
_entity.id
_entity.type
_entity.pdbx_description
1 polymer ?
#
loop_
_entity_poly.entity_id
_entity_poly.type
_entity_poly.pdbx_seq_one_letter_code
_entity_poly.pdbx_strand_id
1 'polypeptide(L)'
;NPLGHGRKEIIEAIKNQLENLDYTMPFQQGYGGSFELATMIAQKTPEDLNRIFYTICGSTAVETAIKIAVAYFRSIGQSNRFKFVGRERGYHGMNIGALTVGGIPNNSKEFKNILMPGVEHMRHTFLPEHKFVKGQPDTGSELADDLEVIAKKLGGENIAACIVEPIA
;
A
#
# COMPACT_ATOMS: atom_id res chain seq x y z
N ASN A 1 -15.13 1.79 8.28
CA ASN A 1 -15.21 2.84 9.31
C ASN A 1 -14.97 2.26 10.72
N PRO A 2 -13.69 2.05 11.09
CA PRO A 2 -13.35 1.40 12.36
C PRO A 2 -13.80 2.19 13.60
N LEU A 3 -13.94 3.50 13.48
CA LEU A 3 -14.38 4.36 14.59
C LEU A 3 -15.91 4.45 14.76
N GLY A 4 -16.69 3.87 13.86
CA GLY A 4 -18.16 3.99 13.83
C GLY A 4 -18.64 5.31 13.25
N HIS A 5 -19.94 5.57 13.40
CA HIS A 5 -20.62 6.75 12.89
C HIS A 5 -21.12 7.65 14.03
N GLY A 6 -21.30 8.94 13.76
CA GLY A 6 -21.92 9.89 14.70
C GLY A 6 -21.11 10.21 15.95
N ARG A 7 -19.80 9.99 15.93
CA ARG A 7 -18.91 10.31 17.05
C ARG A 7 -18.86 11.83 17.26
N LYS A 8 -19.40 12.30 18.37
CA LYS A 8 -19.54 13.74 18.67
C LYS A 8 -18.18 14.43 18.72
N GLU A 9 -17.19 13.83 19.35
CA GLU A 9 -15.85 14.37 19.47
C GLU A 9 -15.16 14.58 18.11
N ILE A 10 -15.41 13.70 17.15
CA ILE A 10 -14.88 13.84 15.77
C ILE A 10 -15.64 14.95 15.03
N ILE A 11 -16.97 14.99 15.17
CA ILE A 11 -17.81 16.00 14.53
C ILE A 11 -17.39 17.41 15.01
N GLU A 12 -17.22 17.60 16.31
CA GLU A 12 -16.82 18.90 16.86
C GLU A 12 -15.40 19.29 16.44
N ALA A 13 -14.46 18.33 16.40
CA ALA A 13 -13.11 18.60 15.90
C ALA A 13 -13.12 19.06 14.44
N ILE A 14 -13.95 18.45 13.58
CA ILE A 14 -14.09 18.85 12.17
C ILE A 14 -14.71 20.26 12.07
N LYS A 15 -15.77 20.55 12.83
CA LYS A 15 -16.39 21.89 12.84
C LYS A 15 -15.39 22.97 13.24
N ASN A 16 -14.70 22.76 14.36
CA ASN A 16 -13.69 23.71 14.84
C ASN A 16 -12.58 23.94 13.81
N GLN A 17 -12.17 22.87 13.11
CA GLN A 17 -11.17 23.01 12.07
C GLN A 17 -11.69 23.83 10.86
N LEU A 18 -12.94 23.59 10.44
CA LEU A 18 -13.56 24.34 9.34
C LEU A 18 -13.73 25.82 9.66
N GLU A 19 -14.01 26.17 10.92
CA GLU A 19 -14.11 27.55 11.38
C GLU A 19 -12.76 28.27 11.40
N ASN A 20 -11.66 27.54 11.68
CA ASN A 20 -10.31 28.10 11.74
C ASN A 20 -9.63 28.17 10.37
N LEU A 21 -9.73 27.09 9.61
CA LEU A 21 -9.13 26.96 8.29
C LEU A 21 -9.80 25.80 7.56
N ASP A 22 -10.66 26.11 6.61
CA ASP A 22 -11.43 25.16 5.82
C ASP A 22 -10.60 24.47 4.72
N TYR A 23 -9.68 25.20 4.13
CA TYR A 23 -8.81 24.71 3.04
C TYR A 23 -7.46 25.40 3.02
N THR A 24 -6.42 24.63 2.69
CA THR A 24 -5.12 25.15 2.29
C THR A 24 -4.56 24.33 1.14
N MET A 25 -3.93 25.00 0.19
CA MET A 25 -3.27 24.34 -0.93
C MET A 25 -2.00 23.63 -0.43
N PRO A 26 -1.83 22.32 -0.68
CA PRO A 26 -0.62 21.60 -0.24
C PRO A 26 0.62 21.91 -1.09
N PHE A 27 0.44 22.64 -2.20
CA PHE A 27 1.53 23.02 -3.09
C PHE A 27 2.13 24.36 -2.67
N GLN A 28 3.42 24.34 -2.32
CA GLN A 28 4.18 25.49 -1.83
C GLN A 28 3.67 26.13 -0.52
N GLN A 29 2.71 25.52 0.15
CA GLN A 29 2.19 25.98 1.43
C GLN A 29 2.22 24.85 2.46
N GLY A 30 2.43 25.20 3.72
CA GLY A 30 2.38 24.30 4.85
C GLY A 30 1.18 24.58 5.74
N TYR A 31 0.67 23.55 6.39
CA TYR A 31 -0.40 23.64 7.38
C TYR A 31 0.06 22.99 8.69
N GLY A 32 -0.06 23.71 9.81
CA GLY A 32 0.41 23.26 11.11
C GLY A 32 -0.15 21.90 11.52
N GLY A 33 -1.45 21.68 11.34
CA GLY A 33 -2.11 20.41 11.66
C GLY A 33 -1.56 19.20 10.85
N SER A 34 -1.10 19.42 9.62
CA SER A 34 -0.46 18.33 8.87
C SER A 34 0.90 17.95 9.44
N PHE A 35 1.67 18.91 9.95
CA PHE A 35 2.95 18.65 10.60
C PHE A 35 2.78 17.94 11.95
N GLU A 36 1.76 18.34 12.73
CA GLU A 36 1.40 17.66 13.97
C GLU A 36 0.99 16.22 13.70
N LEU A 37 0.11 15.98 12.73
CA LEU A 37 -0.30 14.64 12.33
C LEU A 37 0.88 13.81 11.86
N ALA A 38 1.80 14.37 11.05
CA ALA A 38 3.01 13.68 10.62
C ALA A 38 3.86 13.23 11.81
N THR A 39 4.02 14.10 12.81
CA THR A 39 4.74 13.79 14.04
C THR A 39 4.08 12.65 14.82
N MET A 40 2.75 12.71 14.97
CA MET A 40 1.99 11.66 15.65
C MET A 40 2.07 10.30 14.95
N ILE A 41 2.03 10.29 13.61
CA ILE A 41 2.18 9.06 12.82
C ILE A 41 3.61 8.52 12.97
N ALA A 42 4.62 9.36 12.81
CA ALA A 42 6.02 8.97 12.93
C ALA A 42 6.38 8.34 14.30
N GLN A 43 5.68 8.73 15.37
CA GLN A 43 5.80 8.11 16.68
C GLN A 43 5.21 6.68 16.77
N LYS A 44 4.42 6.25 15.78
CA LYS A 44 3.75 4.95 15.72
C LYS A 44 4.36 4.00 14.70
N THR A 45 5.15 4.52 13.79
CA THR A 45 5.86 3.74 12.77
C THR A 45 7.25 3.33 13.25
N PRO A 46 7.89 2.32 12.64
CA PRO A 46 9.29 2.01 12.87
C PRO A 46 10.19 3.24 12.70
N GLU A 47 11.30 3.33 13.44
CA GLU A 47 12.16 4.53 13.58
C GLU A 47 12.64 5.11 12.24
N ASP A 48 12.89 4.26 11.25
CA ASP A 48 13.35 4.63 9.92
C ASP A 48 12.19 5.06 8.98
N LEU A 49 10.93 4.81 9.36
CA LEU A 49 9.72 5.19 8.61
C LEU A 49 9.11 6.48 9.17
N ASN A 50 9.88 7.55 9.25
CA ASN A 50 9.48 8.82 9.86
C ASN A 50 9.20 9.95 8.86
N ARG A 51 9.10 9.66 7.58
CA ARG A 51 8.75 10.61 6.51
C ARG A 51 7.34 10.32 6.01
N ILE A 52 6.43 11.25 6.23
CA ILE A 52 5.01 11.09 5.91
C ILE A 52 4.69 11.82 4.61
N PHE A 53 4.11 11.10 3.67
CA PHE A 53 3.60 11.63 2.41
C PHE A 53 2.09 11.47 2.37
N TYR A 54 1.35 12.58 2.36
CA TYR A 54 -0.10 12.57 2.34
C TYR A 54 -0.66 12.39 0.94
N THR A 55 -1.74 11.64 0.84
CA THR A 55 -2.52 11.45 -0.39
C THR A 55 -4.01 11.53 -0.06
N ILE A 56 -4.84 11.66 -1.09
CA ILE A 56 -6.29 11.81 -0.93
C ILE A 56 -7.02 10.47 -0.64
N CYS A 57 -6.40 9.34 -0.95
CA CYS A 57 -6.96 8.01 -0.71
C CYS A 57 -5.90 6.92 -0.83
N GLY A 58 -6.24 5.69 -0.41
CA GLY A 58 -5.36 4.53 -0.48
C GLY A 58 -4.88 4.19 -1.90
N SER A 59 -5.76 4.27 -2.91
CA SER A 59 -5.37 4.03 -4.30
C SER A 59 -4.26 4.97 -4.76
N THR A 60 -4.39 6.27 -4.44
CA THR A 60 -3.35 7.27 -4.75
C THR A 60 -2.09 7.06 -3.91
N ALA A 61 -2.23 6.58 -2.67
CA ALA A 61 -1.07 6.24 -1.84
C ALA A 61 -0.24 5.12 -2.47
N VAL A 62 -0.88 4.06 -2.95
CA VAL A 62 -0.19 2.94 -3.63
C VAL A 62 0.43 3.40 -4.95
N GLU A 63 -0.26 4.20 -5.78
CA GLU A 63 0.32 4.80 -6.99
C GLU A 63 1.58 5.61 -6.67
N THR A 64 1.53 6.38 -5.60
CA THR A 64 2.66 7.21 -5.16
C THR A 64 3.81 6.34 -4.67
N ALA A 65 3.53 5.30 -3.89
CA ALA A 65 4.53 4.34 -3.40
C ALA A 65 5.25 3.62 -4.55
N ILE A 66 4.51 3.18 -5.57
CA ILE A 66 5.07 2.58 -6.80
C ILE A 66 6.04 3.56 -7.47
N LYS A 67 5.64 4.82 -7.65
CA LYS A 67 6.47 5.86 -8.27
C LYS A 67 7.70 6.17 -7.42
N ILE A 68 7.56 6.26 -6.12
CA ILE A 68 8.69 6.49 -5.19
C ILE A 68 9.69 5.35 -5.28
N ALA A 69 9.24 4.09 -5.27
CA ALA A 69 10.12 2.93 -5.39
C ALA A 69 10.96 2.97 -6.68
N VAL A 70 10.32 3.23 -7.81
CA VAL A 70 11.03 3.35 -9.10
C VAL A 70 12.01 4.54 -9.09
N ALA A 71 11.58 5.69 -8.60
CA ALA A 71 12.41 6.89 -8.53
C ALA A 71 13.63 6.70 -7.61
N TYR A 72 13.44 6.03 -6.48
CA TYR A 72 14.52 5.70 -5.56
C TYR A 72 15.59 4.85 -6.23
N PHE A 73 15.21 3.71 -6.83
CA PHE A 73 16.17 2.84 -7.48
C PHE A 73 16.87 3.52 -8.66
N ARG A 74 16.18 4.36 -9.40
CA ARG A 74 16.76 5.17 -10.45
C ARG A 74 17.80 6.17 -9.91
N SER A 75 17.53 6.80 -8.77
CA SER A 75 18.44 7.76 -8.15
C SER A 75 19.75 7.15 -7.67
N ILE A 76 19.75 5.86 -7.34
CA ILE A 76 20.96 5.10 -6.94
C ILE A 76 21.57 4.29 -8.09
N GLY A 77 21.22 4.59 -9.34
CA GLY A 77 21.81 3.95 -10.53
C GLY A 77 21.25 2.57 -10.87
N GLN A 78 20.18 2.11 -10.22
CA GLN A 78 19.54 0.80 -10.44
C GLN A 78 18.26 0.93 -11.26
N SER A 79 18.30 1.60 -12.41
CA SER A 79 17.13 1.94 -13.24
C SER A 79 16.34 0.72 -13.77
N ASN A 80 16.91 -0.47 -13.74
CA ASN A 80 16.24 -1.71 -14.12
C ASN A 80 15.29 -2.26 -13.04
N ARG A 81 15.35 -1.74 -11.81
CA ARG A 81 14.44 -2.12 -10.72
C ARG A 81 13.13 -1.37 -10.84
N PHE A 82 12.18 -1.94 -11.55
CA PHE A 82 10.83 -1.38 -11.76
C PHE A 82 9.72 -2.44 -11.75
N LYS A 83 10.08 -3.71 -11.48
CA LYS A 83 9.11 -4.81 -11.36
C LYS A 83 8.57 -4.88 -9.93
N PHE A 84 7.35 -5.39 -9.79
CA PHE A 84 6.67 -5.46 -8.50
C PHE A 84 6.13 -6.85 -8.24
N VAL A 85 5.97 -7.18 -6.96
CA VAL A 85 5.32 -8.41 -6.53
C VAL A 85 4.15 -8.05 -5.64
N GLY A 86 2.97 -8.55 -5.98
CA GLY A 86 1.78 -8.50 -5.15
C GLY A 86 1.44 -9.86 -4.55
N ARG A 87 0.23 -10.00 -4.04
CA ARG A 87 -0.31 -11.28 -3.57
C ARG A 87 -1.73 -11.48 -4.09
N GLU A 88 -2.06 -12.71 -4.51
CA GLU A 88 -3.41 -13.08 -4.87
C GLU A 88 -4.40 -12.69 -3.76
N ARG A 89 -5.59 -12.23 -4.15
CA ARG A 89 -6.66 -11.71 -3.29
C ARG A 89 -6.33 -10.43 -2.52
N GLY A 90 -5.10 -9.90 -2.58
CA GLY A 90 -4.75 -8.63 -1.96
C GLY A 90 -5.49 -7.46 -2.62
N TYR A 91 -5.98 -6.51 -1.81
CA TYR A 91 -6.60 -5.28 -2.30
C TYR A 91 -5.71 -4.08 -1.99
N HIS A 92 -5.34 -3.33 -3.03
CA HIS A 92 -4.45 -2.17 -2.92
C HIS A 92 -5.05 -0.89 -3.52
N GLY A 93 -6.28 -0.96 -4.02
CA GLY A 93 -6.97 0.17 -4.65
C GLY A 93 -7.41 -0.10 -6.08
N MET A 94 -7.96 0.91 -6.74
CA MET A 94 -8.57 0.78 -8.06
C MET A 94 -7.91 1.62 -9.16
N ASN A 95 -6.89 2.43 -8.86
CA ASN A 95 -6.05 3.05 -9.88
C ASN A 95 -5.20 1.98 -10.58
N ILE A 96 -4.70 2.26 -11.77
CA ILE A 96 -4.07 1.25 -12.62
C ILE A 96 -2.89 0.54 -11.95
N GLY A 97 -2.00 1.26 -11.30
CA GLY A 97 -0.89 0.64 -10.57
C GLY A 97 -1.36 -0.17 -9.36
N ALA A 98 -2.24 0.40 -8.55
CA ALA A 98 -2.84 -0.27 -7.41
C ALA A 98 -3.65 -1.52 -7.82
N LEU A 99 -4.39 -1.43 -8.93
CA LEU A 99 -5.13 -2.55 -9.52
C LEU A 99 -4.19 -3.64 -10.03
N THR A 100 -3.04 -3.24 -10.61
CA THR A 100 -2.06 -4.17 -11.14
C THR A 100 -1.35 -4.97 -10.05
N VAL A 101 -0.95 -4.33 -8.97
CA VAL A 101 -0.31 -5.02 -7.83
C VAL A 101 -1.35 -5.73 -6.94
N GLY A 102 -2.63 -5.38 -7.08
CA GLY A 102 -3.74 -6.07 -6.45
C GLY A 102 -3.98 -7.47 -7.06
N GLY A 103 -4.47 -8.40 -6.26
CA GLY A 103 -4.63 -9.80 -6.64
C GLY A 103 -6.09 -10.28 -6.72
N ILE A 104 -7.07 -9.39 -6.83
CA ILE A 104 -8.50 -9.75 -6.96
C ILE A 104 -8.89 -9.83 -8.44
N PRO A 105 -9.10 -11.05 -9.00
CA PRO A 105 -9.34 -11.20 -10.44
C PRO A 105 -10.55 -10.43 -10.96
N ASN A 106 -11.62 -10.35 -10.17
CA ASN A 106 -12.84 -9.64 -10.57
C ASN A 106 -12.64 -8.14 -10.76
N ASN A 107 -11.66 -7.55 -10.09
CA ASN A 107 -11.36 -6.13 -10.22
C ASN A 107 -10.53 -5.82 -11.48
N SER A 108 -9.70 -6.75 -11.93
CA SER A 108 -8.71 -6.54 -12.99
C SER A 108 -9.05 -7.17 -14.34
N LYS A 109 -9.99 -8.15 -14.41
CA LYS A 109 -10.24 -8.96 -15.61
C LYS A 109 -10.58 -8.16 -16.87
N GLU A 110 -11.32 -7.06 -16.72
CA GLU A 110 -11.73 -6.21 -17.85
C GLU A 110 -10.64 -5.20 -18.27
N PHE A 111 -9.60 -5.03 -17.44
CA PHE A 111 -8.56 -4.01 -17.62
C PHE A 111 -7.19 -4.61 -17.96
N LYS A 112 -7.11 -5.90 -18.26
CA LYS A 112 -5.84 -6.61 -18.49
C LYS A 112 -4.91 -5.94 -19.50
N ASN A 113 -5.47 -5.28 -20.49
CA ASN A 113 -4.72 -4.65 -21.58
C ASN A 113 -4.01 -3.36 -21.17
N ILE A 114 -4.39 -2.78 -20.02
CA ILE A 114 -3.83 -1.51 -19.54
C ILE A 114 -3.10 -1.64 -18.20
N LEU A 115 -2.99 -2.87 -17.66
CA LEU A 115 -2.21 -3.11 -16.45
C LEU A 115 -0.72 -2.91 -16.70
N MET A 116 0.00 -2.54 -15.65
CA MET A 116 1.45 -2.36 -15.72
C MET A 116 2.13 -3.71 -16.01
N PRO A 117 3.13 -3.76 -16.90
CA PRO A 117 3.92 -4.96 -17.14
C PRO A 117 4.89 -5.23 -15.97
N GLY A 118 5.33 -6.49 -15.84
CA GLY A 118 6.36 -6.86 -14.87
C GLY A 118 5.87 -6.96 -13.43
N VAL A 119 4.60 -7.28 -13.24
CA VAL A 119 4.01 -7.57 -11.92
C VAL A 119 3.67 -9.06 -11.86
N GLU A 120 4.09 -9.70 -10.79
CA GLU A 120 3.75 -11.10 -10.46
C GLU A 120 3.08 -11.15 -9.08
N HIS A 121 2.38 -12.25 -8.80
CA HIS A 121 1.63 -12.40 -7.56
C HIS A 121 2.04 -13.70 -6.86
N MET A 122 2.35 -13.60 -5.57
CA MET A 122 2.46 -14.76 -4.68
C MET A 122 1.07 -15.36 -4.46
N ARG A 123 1.01 -16.64 -4.10
CA ARG A 123 -0.24 -17.29 -3.68
C ARG A 123 -0.86 -16.58 -2.47
N HIS A 124 -2.18 -16.65 -2.37
CA HIS A 124 -2.90 -16.17 -1.19
C HIS A 124 -2.69 -17.09 0.02
N THR A 125 -2.92 -16.56 1.22
CA THR A 125 -2.74 -17.30 2.49
C THR A 125 -3.98 -18.08 2.94
N PHE A 126 -5.09 -17.99 2.21
CA PHE A 126 -6.28 -18.76 2.52
C PHE A 126 -6.11 -20.21 2.02
N LEU A 127 -5.74 -21.10 2.93
CA LEU A 127 -5.65 -22.52 2.66
C LEU A 127 -6.87 -23.23 3.27
N PRO A 128 -7.50 -24.19 2.58
CA PRO A 128 -8.67 -24.94 3.09
C PRO A 128 -8.43 -25.59 4.45
N GLU A 129 -7.23 -26.11 4.68
CA GLU A 129 -6.80 -26.75 5.93
C GLU A 129 -6.70 -25.78 7.11
N HIS A 130 -6.54 -24.50 6.85
CA HIS A 130 -6.48 -23.46 7.90
C HIS A 130 -7.86 -22.87 8.22
N LYS A 131 -8.90 -23.31 7.52
CA LYS A 131 -10.26 -22.80 7.74
C LYS A 131 -10.73 -23.13 9.17
N PHE A 132 -11.13 -22.09 9.90
CA PHE A 132 -11.58 -22.17 11.30
C PHE A 132 -10.49 -22.50 12.34
N VAL A 133 -9.21 -22.51 11.98
CA VAL A 133 -8.13 -22.58 12.95
C VAL A 133 -8.07 -21.27 13.73
N LYS A 134 -8.02 -21.35 15.06
CA LYS A 134 -7.82 -20.16 15.92
C LYS A 134 -6.34 -19.84 16.04
N GLY A 135 -6.02 -18.57 15.93
CA GLY A 135 -4.64 -18.09 16.04
C GLY A 135 -3.86 -18.27 14.76
N GLN A 136 -2.54 -18.22 14.87
CA GLN A 136 -1.64 -18.41 13.76
C GLN A 136 -1.49 -19.90 13.48
N PRO A 137 -1.69 -20.36 12.23
CA PRO A 137 -1.48 -21.77 11.88
C PRO A 137 0.01 -22.14 11.96
N ASP A 138 0.29 -23.41 12.20
CA ASP A 138 1.66 -23.97 12.27
C ASP A 138 2.32 -24.13 10.89
N THR A 139 1.53 -24.07 9.83
CA THR A 139 1.96 -24.21 8.42
C THR A 139 1.57 -22.98 7.62
N GLY A 140 2.15 -22.83 6.41
CA GLY A 140 1.86 -21.72 5.51
C GLY A 140 3.06 -20.78 5.29
N SER A 141 4.18 -20.97 6.01
CA SER A 141 5.41 -20.22 5.78
C SER A 141 5.97 -20.45 4.37
N GLU A 142 5.74 -21.61 3.79
CA GLU A 142 6.11 -21.98 2.42
C GLU A 142 5.43 -21.10 1.34
N LEU A 143 4.37 -20.39 1.69
CA LEU A 143 3.74 -19.42 0.79
C LEU A 143 4.61 -18.15 0.63
N ALA A 144 5.48 -17.86 1.58
CA ALA A 144 6.45 -16.78 1.46
C ALA A 144 7.57 -17.13 0.49
N ASP A 145 7.87 -18.42 0.30
CA ASP A 145 8.90 -18.92 -0.63
C ASP A 145 8.53 -18.64 -2.09
N ASP A 146 7.26 -18.36 -2.38
CA ASP A 146 6.83 -17.89 -3.70
C ASP A 146 7.59 -16.64 -4.14
N LEU A 147 8.00 -15.79 -3.19
CA LEU A 147 8.80 -14.60 -3.51
C LEU A 147 10.17 -14.99 -4.09
N GLU A 148 10.80 -16.05 -3.59
CA GLU A 148 12.06 -16.55 -4.14
C GLU A 148 11.88 -17.10 -5.56
N VAL A 149 10.81 -17.83 -5.80
CA VAL A 149 10.48 -18.37 -7.15
C VAL A 149 10.24 -17.21 -8.13
N ILE A 150 9.47 -16.21 -7.71
CA ILE A 150 9.19 -15.01 -8.52
C ILE A 150 10.48 -14.22 -8.77
N ALA A 151 11.34 -14.07 -7.76
CA ALA A 151 12.60 -13.38 -7.88
C ALA A 151 13.54 -14.08 -8.90
N LYS A 152 13.57 -15.41 -8.92
CA LYS A 152 14.30 -16.17 -9.94
C LYS A 152 13.74 -15.95 -11.35
N LYS A 153 12.40 -15.87 -11.48
CA LYS A 153 11.70 -15.65 -12.76
C LYS A 153 11.90 -14.22 -13.30
N LEU A 154 11.79 -13.22 -12.45
CA LEU A 154 11.85 -11.80 -12.84
C LEU A 154 13.28 -11.24 -12.89
N GLY A 155 14.24 -11.91 -12.26
CA GLY A 155 15.52 -11.36 -11.84
C GLY A 155 15.34 -10.51 -10.58
N GLY A 156 15.86 -10.97 -9.44
CA GLY A 156 15.67 -10.29 -8.15
C GLY A 156 16.19 -8.85 -8.16
N GLU A 157 17.22 -8.59 -8.96
CA GLU A 157 17.79 -7.26 -9.20
C GLU A 157 16.84 -6.30 -9.95
N ASN A 158 15.78 -6.81 -10.58
CA ASN A 158 14.78 -6.02 -11.29
C ASN A 158 13.55 -5.69 -10.44
N ILE A 159 13.41 -6.30 -9.26
CA ILE A 159 12.26 -6.08 -8.38
C ILE A 159 12.48 -4.82 -7.55
N ALA A 160 11.57 -3.86 -7.69
CA ALA A 160 11.57 -2.62 -6.93
C ALA A 160 10.92 -2.79 -5.55
N ALA A 161 9.80 -3.50 -5.47
CA ALA A 161 9.10 -3.70 -4.22
C ALA A 161 8.16 -4.92 -4.26
N CYS A 162 7.87 -5.43 -3.06
CA CYS A 162 6.78 -6.34 -2.80
C CYS A 162 5.73 -5.61 -1.94
N ILE A 163 4.44 -5.75 -2.29
CA ILE A 163 3.33 -5.19 -1.54
C ILE A 163 2.42 -6.30 -1.03
N VAL A 164 2.14 -6.27 0.26
CA VAL A 164 1.35 -7.30 0.94
C VAL A 164 0.32 -6.64 1.85
N GLU A 165 -0.92 -7.10 1.76
CA GLU A 165 -1.96 -6.80 2.73
C GLU A 165 -1.80 -7.77 3.92
N PRO A 166 -1.48 -7.28 5.14
CA PRO A 166 -1.12 -8.17 6.24
C PRO A 166 -2.31 -8.91 6.83
N ILE A 167 -3.52 -8.34 6.68
CA ILE A 167 -4.78 -8.92 7.15
C ILE A 167 -5.78 -8.82 6.01
N ALA A 168 -6.25 -9.95 5.51
CA ALA A 168 -7.19 -10.06 4.39
C ALA A 168 -8.33 -11.03 4.73
#